data_bd62224f47cb71415bb50ae59e4f8704
#
_entry.id   bd62224f47cb71415bb50ae59e4f8704
#
_cell.length_a   1.000
_cell.length_b   1.000
_cell.length_c   1.000
_cell.angle_alpha   90.00
_cell.angle_beta   90.00
_cell.angle_gamma   90.00
#
_symmetry.space_group_name_H-M   'P 1'
#
loop_
_entity.id
_entity.type
_entity.pdbx_description
1 polymer ?
#
loop_
_entity_poly.entity_id
_entity_poly.type
_entity_poly.pdbx_seq_one_letter_code
_entity_poly.pdbx_strand_id
1 'polypeptide(L)'
;MELTDYCQRMNWEVVKVFANKVSGATKNADREEISGLVEYVKEHRLNRVVCLEISRLGRNTLEALKVINYLNENGVSLHIKNYALNTLGEDGKVNPVASLICTILLEIASMERLTIKERMESGRNQYIAKCREQGIKMGRPSTYRKSDECYKDQYQKEIGLLRKGISLRNVKAITGTSLGTLQRLKRFV
;
A
#
# COMPACT_ATOMS: atom_id res chain seq x y z
N MET A 1 3.47 -13.29 12.24
CA MET A 1 4.38 -14.39 12.57
C MET A 1 5.74 -13.89 13.04
N GLU A 2 6.62 -13.37 12.22
CA GLU A 2 8.01 -13.04 12.62
C GLU A 2 8.15 -12.08 13.81
N LEU A 3 7.37 -11.00 13.87
CA LEU A 3 7.42 -10.05 15.00
C LEU A 3 6.75 -10.61 16.25
N THR A 4 5.68 -11.38 16.10
CA THR A 4 4.99 -12.02 17.24
C THR A 4 5.88 -13.02 17.92
N ASP A 5 6.56 -13.90 17.15
CA ASP A 5 7.52 -14.86 17.66
C ASP A 5 8.73 -14.18 18.33
N TYR A 6 9.15 -13.04 17.78
CA TYR A 6 10.19 -12.22 18.40
C TYR A 6 9.75 -11.66 19.75
N CYS A 7 8.56 -11.07 19.82
CA CYS A 7 8.02 -10.54 21.09
C CYS A 7 7.89 -11.64 22.16
N GLN A 8 7.43 -12.83 21.78
CA GLN A 8 7.35 -13.98 22.70
C GLN A 8 8.71 -14.37 23.26
N ARG A 9 9.76 -14.42 22.42
CA ARG A 9 11.14 -14.72 22.87
C ARG A 9 11.69 -13.66 23.81
N MET A 10 11.23 -12.41 23.67
CA MET A 10 11.61 -11.30 24.56
C MET A 10 10.73 -11.22 25.81
N ASN A 11 9.79 -12.17 26.01
CA ASN A 11 8.79 -12.15 27.07
C ASN A 11 7.91 -10.89 27.08
N TRP A 12 7.60 -10.36 25.89
CA TRP A 12 6.69 -9.21 25.71
C TRP A 12 5.30 -9.70 25.35
N GLU A 13 4.30 -9.21 26.08
CA GLU A 13 2.90 -9.48 25.77
C GLU A 13 2.47 -8.66 24.55
N VAL A 14 1.92 -9.34 23.54
CA VAL A 14 1.41 -8.70 22.32
C VAL A 14 -0.08 -8.45 22.47
N VAL A 15 -0.45 -7.20 22.71
CA VAL A 15 -1.86 -6.80 22.92
C VAL A 15 -2.59 -6.54 21.59
N LYS A 16 -1.90 -6.06 20.55
CA LYS A 16 -2.49 -5.81 19.23
C LYS A 16 -1.44 -5.88 18.13
N VAL A 17 -1.87 -6.36 16.97
CA VAL A 17 -1.03 -6.42 15.76
C VAL A 17 -1.67 -5.56 14.69
N PHE A 18 -0.90 -4.61 14.16
CA PHE A 18 -1.25 -3.81 12.99
C PHE A 18 -0.50 -4.40 11.79
N ALA A 19 -1.22 -5.05 10.89
CA ALA A 19 -0.62 -5.73 9.74
C ALA A 19 -1.36 -5.39 8.46
N ASN A 20 -0.63 -4.86 7.50
CA ASN A 20 -1.17 -4.57 6.17
C ASN A 20 -0.93 -5.75 5.22
N LYS A 21 -1.98 -6.26 4.60
CA LYS A 21 -1.88 -7.12 3.42
C LYS A 21 -1.79 -6.24 2.18
N VAL A 22 -0.68 -5.54 1.98
CA VAL A 22 -0.52 -4.70 0.79
C VAL A 22 -0.09 -5.54 -0.40
N SER A 23 -0.99 -5.77 -1.33
CA SER A 23 -0.62 -5.87 -2.73
C SER A 23 -0.29 -4.45 -3.21
N GLY A 24 0.89 -4.22 -3.78
CA GLY A 24 1.51 -2.92 -4.05
C GLY A 24 0.74 -1.84 -4.83
N ALA A 25 -0.58 -1.80 -4.75
CA ALA A 25 -1.45 -0.92 -5.53
C ALA A 25 -2.30 0.07 -4.70
N THR A 26 -2.39 -0.04 -3.37
CA THR A 26 -3.34 0.76 -2.59
C THR A 26 -2.65 1.83 -1.74
N LYS A 27 -2.68 3.06 -2.23
CA LYS A 27 -2.09 4.25 -1.58
C LYS A 27 -2.75 4.66 -0.24
N ASN A 28 -3.89 4.13 0.14
CA ASN A 28 -4.67 4.57 1.30
C ASN A 28 -4.55 3.64 2.52
N ALA A 29 -4.29 2.35 2.33
CA ALA A 29 -4.25 1.38 3.42
C ALA A 29 -3.16 1.66 4.47
N ASP A 30 -1.98 2.17 4.05
CA ASP A 30 -0.88 2.50 4.98
C ASP A 30 -1.22 3.65 5.94
N ARG A 31 -2.14 4.56 5.54
CA ARG A 31 -2.57 5.67 6.40
C ARG A 31 -3.54 5.22 7.48
N GLU A 32 -4.46 4.32 7.15
CA GLU A 32 -5.47 3.82 8.07
C GLU A 32 -4.83 3.06 9.23
N GLU A 33 -3.78 2.27 8.95
CA GLU A 33 -3.10 1.49 9.99
C GLU A 33 -2.24 2.34 10.93
N ILE A 34 -1.46 3.28 10.38
CA ILE A 34 -0.68 4.20 11.20
C ILE A 34 -1.59 5.11 12.02
N SER A 35 -2.69 5.59 11.42
CA SER A 35 -3.71 6.33 12.16
C SER A 35 -4.35 5.49 13.26
N GLY A 36 -4.69 4.24 12.95
CA GLY A 36 -5.23 3.30 13.92
C GLY A 36 -4.24 2.96 15.03
N LEU A 37 -2.93 2.86 14.74
CA LEU A 37 -1.88 2.72 15.76
C LEU A 37 -1.84 3.94 16.68
N VAL A 38 -1.84 5.15 16.12
CA VAL A 38 -1.80 6.40 16.90
C VAL A 38 -3.04 6.54 17.78
N GLU A 39 -4.23 6.22 17.26
CA GLU A 39 -5.47 6.21 18.03
C GLU A 39 -5.43 5.17 19.16
N TYR A 40 -4.96 3.98 18.85
CA TYR A 40 -4.84 2.91 19.85
C TYR A 40 -3.89 3.28 20.99
N VAL A 41 -2.78 3.95 20.69
CA VAL A 41 -1.84 4.49 21.69
C VAL A 41 -2.50 5.55 22.58
N LYS A 42 -3.43 6.36 22.04
CA LYS A 42 -4.18 7.36 22.83
C LYS A 42 -5.12 6.71 23.84
N GLU A 43 -5.76 5.62 23.45
CA GLU A 43 -6.80 4.95 24.25
C GLU A 43 -6.24 3.96 25.26
N HIS A 44 -5.03 3.45 25.04
CA HIS A 44 -4.45 2.37 25.82
C HIS A 44 -3.07 2.77 26.33
N ARG A 45 -2.79 2.40 27.58
CA ARG A 45 -1.43 2.53 28.13
C ARG A 45 -0.56 1.41 27.60
N LEU A 46 0.35 1.77 26.70
CA LEU A 46 1.32 0.87 26.09
C LEU A 46 2.72 1.22 26.56
N ASN A 47 3.55 0.21 26.75
CA ASN A 47 4.95 0.42 27.10
C ASN A 47 5.81 0.51 25.83
N ARG A 48 5.41 -0.19 24.76
CA ARG A 48 6.24 -0.37 23.58
C ARG A 48 5.44 -0.62 22.32
N VAL A 49 5.94 -0.09 21.20
CA VAL A 49 5.57 -0.48 19.84
C VAL A 49 6.75 -1.17 19.21
N VAL A 50 6.53 -2.29 18.53
CA VAL A 50 7.59 -3.07 17.87
C VAL A 50 7.37 -3.04 16.37
N CYS A 51 8.39 -2.68 15.61
CA CYS A 51 8.38 -2.77 14.16
C CYS A 51 9.61 -3.51 13.63
N LEU A 52 9.50 -4.07 12.44
CA LEU A 52 10.63 -4.71 11.77
C LEU A 52 11.63 -3.66 11.28
N GLU A 53 11.11 -2.66 10.58
CA GLU A 53 11.85 -1.58 9.95
C GLU A 53 11.16 -0.25 10.19
N ILE A 54 11.93 0.79 10.39
CA ILE A 54 11.43 2.15 10.60
C ILE A 54 10.66 2.72 9.40
N SER A 55 10.99 2.26 8.20
CA SER A 55 10.33 2.65 6.94
C SER A 55 8.85 2.24 6.85
N ARG A 56 8.38 1.41 7.78
CA ARG A 56 6.96 1.01 7.89
C ARG A 56 6.11 2.05 8.60
N LEU A 57 6.72 2.98 9.33
CA LEU A 57 6.01 4.00 10.11
C LEU A 57 5.55 5.21 9.29
N GLY A 58 5.96 5.34 8.04
CA GLY A 58 5.57 6.46 7.19
C GLY A 58 6.05 6.30 5.76
N ARG A 59 5.44 7.08 4.86
CA ARG A 59 5.83 7.12 3.43
C ARG A 59 7.06 7.97 3.17
N ASN A 60 7.33 8.88 4.06
CA ASN A 60 8.49 9.76 4.00
C ASN A 60 9.05 9.95 5.40
N THR A 61 10.25 10.49 5.46
CA THR A 61 10.99 10.76 6.70
C THR A 61 10.19 11.58 7.68
N LEU A 62 9.50 12.63 7.20
CA LEU A 62 8.75 13.53 8.06
C LEU A 62 7.54 12.86 8.75
N GLU A 63 6.79 12.04 8.01
CA GLU A 63 5.66 11.28 8.56
C GLU A 63 6.13 10.28 9.61
N ALA A 64 7.18 9.52 9.32
CA ALA A 64 7.74 8.55 10.26
C ALA A 64 8.29 9.22 11.53
N LEU A 65 9.01 10.34 11.40
CA LEU A 65 9.51 11.11 12.56
C LEU A 65 8.37 11.66 13.42
N LYS A 66 7.27 12.12 12.82
CA LYS A 66 6.08 12.56 13.58
C LYS A 66 5.51 11.43 14.43
N VAL A 67 5.41 10.21 13.88
CA VAL A 67 4.93 9.03 14.62
C VAL A 67 5.89 8.68 15.76
N ILE A 68 7.20 8.68 15.50
CA ILE A 68 8.21 8.41 16.54
C ILE A 68 8.16 9.43 17.67
N ASN A 69 8.12 10.71 17.34
CA ASN A 69 8.02 11.77 18.33
C ASN A 69 6.72 11.64 19.15
N TYR A 70 5.61 11.39 18.48
CA TYR A 70 4.33 11.16 19.15
C TYR A 70 4.40 9.99 20.15
N LEU A 71 4.99 8.86 19.77
CA LEU A 71 5.18 7.70 20.65
C LEU A 71 6.04 8.09 21.86
N ASN A 72 7.17 8.74 21.63
CA ASN A 72 8.10 9.17 22.67
C ASN A 72 7.46 10.15 23.66
N GLU A 73 6.69 11.14 23.16
CA GLU A 73 5.94 12.12 23.99
C GLU A 73 4.89 11.45 24.88
N ASN A 74 4.32 10.32 24.42
CA ASN A 74 3.37 9.52 25.22
C ASN A 74 4.06 8.44 26.08
N GLY A 75 5.39 8.46 26.19
CA GLY A 75 6.15 7.49 26.99
C GLY A 75 6.17 6.07 26.39
N VAL A 76 5.84 5.92 25.12
CA VAL A 76 5.82 4.64 24.42
C VAL A 76 7.12 4.46 23.63
N SER A 77 7.94 3.48 24.03
CA SER A 77 9.20 3.19 23.32
C SER A 77 8.94 2.49 22.00
N LEU A 78 9.50 3.00 20.90
CA LEU A 78 9.57 2.26 19.66
C LEU A 78 10.79 1.35 19.66
N HIS A 79 10.54 0.03 19.48
CA HIS A 79 11.59 -0.96 19.27
C HIS A 79 11.68 -1.35 17.81
N ILE A 80 12.85 -1.17 17.20
CA ILE A 80 13.13 -1.52 15.81
C ILE A 80 13.93 -2.82 15.81
N LYS A 81 13.28 -3.93 15.43
CA LYS A 81 13.84 -5.27 15.52
C LYS A 81 15.15 -5.42 14.74
N ASN A 82 15.21 -4.94 13.49
CA ASN A 82 16.39 -5.13 12.63
C ASN A 82 17.67 -4.50 13.19
N TYR A 83 17.54 -3.53 14.07
CA TYR A 83 18.67 -2.80 14.66
C TYR A 83 18.78 -2.98 16.18
N ALA A 84 17.86 -3.76 16.78
CA ALA A 84 17.73 -3.91 18.23
C ALA A 84 17.73 -2.55 18.96
N LEU A 85 17.08 -1.54 18.38
CA LEU A 85 17.14 -0.15 18.80
C LEU A 85 15.85 0.26 19.49
N ASN A 86 15.96 0.89 20.67
CA ASN A 86 14.86 1.49 21.41
C ASN A 86 14.95 3.01 21.36
N THR A 87 13.83 3.70 21.11
CA THR A 87 13.78 5.17 21.06
C THR A 87 13.78 5.80 22.47
N LEU A 88 13.30 5.08 23.48
CA LEU A 88 13.40 5.49 24.88
C LEU A 88 14.39 4.60 25.61
N GLY A 89 15.15 5.20 26.54
CA GLY A 89 16.00 4.50 27.51
C GLY A 89 15.18 3.84 28.63
N GLU A 90 15.84 3.14 29.53
CA GLU A 90 15.23 2.52 30.72
C GLU A 90 14.67 3.57 31.70
N ASP A 91 15.24 4.77 31.66
CA ASP A 91 14.79 5.94 32.44
C ASP A 91 13.55 6.64 31.82
N GLY A 92 13.01 6.12 30.72
CA GLY A 92 11.88 6.70 30.00
C GLY A 92 12.22 7.96 29.19
N LYS A 93 13.48 8.37 29.15
CA LYS A 93 13.90 9.53 28.37
C LYS A 93 14.26 9.13 26.94
N VAL A 94 14.10 10.11 26.03
CA VAL A 94 14.48 9.92 24.63
C VAL A 94 15.97 9.64 24.53
N ASN A 95 16.34 8.54 23.87
CA ASN A 95 17.71 8.21 23.57
C ASN A 95 18.22 9.05 22.36
N PRO A 96 19.12 10.01 22.56
CA PRO A 96 19.57 10.90 21.48
C PRO A 96 20.27 10.14 20.35
N VAL A 97 21.01 9.08 20.68
CA VAL A 97 21.70 8.24 19.70
C VAL A 97 20.66 7.48 18.84
N ALA A 98 19.65 6.92 19.49
CA ALA A 98 18.56 6.26 18.77
C ALA A 98 17.81 7.22 17.86
N SER A 99 17.53 8.45 18.30
CA SER A 99 16.88 9.48 17.50
C SER A 99 17.72 9.83 16.25
N LEU A 100 19.01 9.99 16.40
CA LEU A 100 19.93 10.26 15.27
C LEU A 100 19.94 9.08 14.29
N ILE A 101 20.09 7.85 14.79
CA ILE A 101 20.09 6.64 13.97
C ILE A 101 18.76 6.51 13.21
N CYS A 102 17.61 6.75 13.85
CA CYS A 102 16.31 6.74 13.20
C CYS A 102 16.24 7.75 12.04
N THR A 103 16.74 8.95 12.25
CA THR A 103 16.77 9.98 11.20
C THR A 103 17.62 9.53 10.01
N ILE A 104 18.82 9.02 10.25
CA ILE A 104 19.72 8.51 9.20
C ILE A 104 19.09 7.35 8.43
N LEU A 105 18.49 6.39 9.12
CA LEU A 105 17.85 5.24 8.48
C LEU A 105 16.66 5.65 7.60
N LEU A 106 15.89 6.63 8.05
CA LEU A 106 14.77 7.17 7.27
C LEU A 106 15.26 7.91 6.02
N GLU A 107 16.35 8.67 6.11
CA GLU A 107 16.95 9.34 4.95
C GLU A 107 17.51 8.32 3.95
N ILE A 108 18.19 7.29 4.41
CA ILE A 108 18.67 6.18 3.54
C ILE A 108 17.50 5.53 2.81
N ALA A 109 16.43 5.19 3.53
CA ALA A 109 15.22 4.60 2.92
C ALA A 109 14.56 5.53 1.89
N SER A 110 14.62 6.85 2.11
CA SER A 110 14.12 7.84 1.16
C SER A 110 15.00 7.91 -0.10
N MET A 111 16.31 7.88 0.06
CA MET A 111 17.27 7.84 -1.05
C MET A 111 17.11 6.57 -1.90
N GLU A 112 16.93 5.42 -1.27
CA GLU A 112 16.68 4.16 -1.99
C GLU A 112 15.42 4.23 -2.86
N ARG A 113 14.32 4.81 -2.33
CA ARG A 113 13.08 5.01 -3.10
C ARG A 113 13.29 5.93 -4.30
N LEU A 114 14.05 7.01 -4.15
CA LEU A 114 14.40 7.91 -5.26
C LEU A 114 15.22 7.19 -6.32
N THR A 115 16.24 6.44 -5.92
CA THR A 115 17.09 5.67 -6.83
C THR A 115 16.27 4.63 -7.62
N ILE A 116 15.35 3.92 -6.96
CA ILE A 116 14.45 2.96 -7.61
C ILE A 116 13.58 3.69 -8.63
N LYS A 117 12.99 4.84 -8.26
CA LYS A 117 12.15 5.65 -9.16
C LYS A 117 12.93 6.10 -10.39
N GLU A 118 14.13 6.62 -10.21
CA GLU A 118 15.00 7.07 -11.31
C GLU A 118 15.36 5.92 -12.27
N ARG A 119 15.69 4.75 -11.72
CA ARG A 119 15.96 3.54 -12.53
C ARG A 119 14.72 3.12 -13.33
N MET A 120 13.54 3.15 -12.71
CA MET A 120 12.29 2.83 -13.40
C MET A 120 11.96 3.85 -14.51
N GLU A 121 12.16 5.14 -14.25
CA GLU A 121 11.96 6.20 -15.25
C GLU A 121 12.95 6.09 -16.40
N SER A 122 14.23 5.85 -16.11
CA SER A 122 15.26 5.62 -17.13
C SER A 122 14.93 4.40 -17.99
N GLY A 123 14.62 3.27 -17.38
CA GLY A 123 14.22 2.04 -18.09
C GLY A 123 12.96 2.24 -18.94
N ARG A 124 11.97 2.99 -18.44
CA ARG A 124 10.77 3.35 -19.19
C ARG A 124 11.11 4.22 -20.40
N ASN A 125 11.95 5.22 -20.23
CA ASN A 125 12.34 6.13 -21.31
C ASN A 125 13.12 5.40 -22.42
N GLN A 126 14.03 4.49 -22.04
CA GLN A 126 14.74 3.63 -22.99
C GLN A 126 13.76 2.71 -23.75
N TYR A 127 12.79 2.12 -23.06
CA TYR A 127 11.76 1.31 -23.71
C TYR A 127 10.90 2.12 -24.67
N ILE A 128 10.52 3.35 -24.30
CA ILE A 128 9.77 4.28 -25.16
C ILE A 128 10.57 4.61 -26.42
N ALA A 129 11.86 4.94 -26.28
CA ALA A 129 12.74 5.22 -27.40
C ALA A 129 12.83 4.03 -28.36
N LYS A 130 13.09 2.84 -27.82
CA LYS A 130 13.13 1.59 -28.60
C LYS A 130 11.81 1.30 -29.32
N CYS A 131 10.67 1.50 -28.67
CA CYS A 131 9.37 1.33 -29.31
C CYS A 131 9.14 2.31 -30.47
N ARG A 132 9.59 3.56 -30.33
CA ARG A 132 9.51 4.57 -31.40
C ARG A 132 10.36 4.18 -32.59
N GLU A 133 11.59 3.76 -32.38
CA GLU A 133 12.52 3.30 -33.44
C GLU A 133 11.97 2.07 -34.18
N GLN A 134 11.34 1.14 -33.45
CA GLN A 134 10.80 -0.09 -34.02
C GLN A 134 9.35 0.02 -34.52
N GLY A 135 8.72 1.20 -34.42
CA GLY A 135 7.31 1.39 -34.78
C GLY A 135 6.33 0.59 -33.93
N ILE A 136 6.75 0.14 -32.76
CA ILE A 136 5.91 -0.68 -31.85
C ILE A 136 4.96 0.24 -31.08
N LYS A 137 3.66 -0.02 -31.19
CA LYS A 137 2.63 0.67 -30.42
C LYS A 137 2.75 0.31 -28.94
N MET A 138 2.96 1.33 -28.11
CA MET A 138 2.97 1.15 -26.65
C MET A 138 1.57 0.92 -26.11
N GLY A 139 1.50 0.18 -25.01
CA GLY A 139 0.28 -0.11 -24.31
C GLY A 139 -0.13 -1.56 -24.37
N ARG A 140 -1.39 -1.85 -24.03
CA ARG A 140 -1.90 -3.22 -24.05
C ARG A 140 -1.89 -3.77 -25.48
N PRO A 141 -1.27 -4.94 -25.73
CA PRO A 141 -1.25 -5.55 -27.06
C PRO A 141 -2.65 -5.66 -27.63
N SER A 142 -2.82 -5.36 -28.93
CA SER A 142 -4.12 -5.46 -29.60
C SER A 142 -4.66 -6.91 -29.65
N THR A 143 -3.78 -7.88 -29.56
CA THR A 143 -4.08 -9.31 -29.48
C THR A 143 -4.72 -9.71 -28.15
N TYR A 144 -4.58 -8.91 -27.10
CA TYR A 144 -5.19 -9.18 -25.79
C TYR A 144 -6.64 -8.63 -25.76
N ARG A 145 -7.47 -9.07 -26.66
CA ARG A 145 -8.92 -8.87 -26.56
C ARG A 145 -9.53 -10.13 -25.96
N LYS A 146 -10.41 -9.95 -24.97
CA LYS A 146 -11.25 -11.05 -24.52
C LYS A 146 -12.02 -11.58 -25.75
N SER A 147 -12.08 -12.88 -25.92
CA SER A 147 -12.88 -13.49 -26.98
C SER A 147 -14.35 -13.10 -26.82
N ASP A 148 -15.11 -13.11 -27.90
CA ASP A 148 -16.55 -12.82 -27.88
C ASP A 148 -17.33 -13.81 -27.00
N GLU A 149 -16.85 -15.05 -26.92
CA GLU A 149 -17.37 -16.09 -26.01
C GLU A 149 -17.20 -15.67 -24.55
N CYS A 150 -16.00 -15.25 -24.17
CA CYS A 150 -15.73 -14.77 -22.82
C CYS A 150 -16.58 -13.55 -22.44
N TYR A 151 -16.92 -12.65 -23.41
CA TYR A 151 -17.85 -11.56 -23.17
C TYR A 151 -19.27 -12.05 -22.99
N LYS A 152 -19.72 -13.01 -23.80
CA LYS A 152 -21.08 -13.59 -23.70
C LYS A 152 -21.26 -14.27 -22.34
N ASP A 153 -20.28 -15.05 -21.90
CA ASP A 153 -20.34 -15.77 -20.62
C ASP A 153 -20.33 -14.78 -19.43
N GLN A 154 -19.46 -13.80 -19.47
CA GLN A 154 -19.33 -12.85 -18.36
C GLN A 154 -20.54 -11.93 -18.20
N TYR A 155 -21.22 -11.59 -19.30
CA TYR A 155 -22.28 -10.58 -19.33
C TYR A 155 -23.64 -11.14 -19.82
N GLN A 156 -23.94 -12.41 -19.53
CA GLN A 156 -25.17 -13.06 -19.96
C GLN A 156 -26.42 -12.31 -19.51
N LYS A 157 -26.41 -11.80 -18.28
CA LYS A 157 -27.53 -11.05 -17.70
C LYS A 157 -27.77 -9.74 -18.45
N GLU A 158 -26.73 -8.98 -18.71
CA GLU A 158 -26.80 -7.71 -19.43
C GLU A 158 -27.27 -7.92 -20.88
N ILE A 159 -26.72 -8.91 -21.56
CA ILE A 159 -27.11 -9.26 -22.94
C ILE A 159 -28.60 -9.68 -22.98
N GLY A 160 -29.04 -10.47 -22.00
CA GLY A 160 -30.44 -10.88 -21.87
C GLY A 160 -31.40 -9.68 -21.69
N LEU A 161 -31.01 -8.69 -20.87
CA LEU A 161 -31.78 -7.47 -20.66
C LEU A 161 -31.80 -6.58 -21.93
N LEU A 162 -30.68 -6.49 -22.63
CA LEU A 162 -30.59 -5.74 -23.89
C LEU A 162 -31.45 -6.38 -24.99
N ARG A 163 -31.48 -7.72 -25.08
CA ARG A 163 -32.36 -8.46 -26.01
C ARG A 163 -33.86 -8.23 -25.75
N LYS A 164 -34.23 -7.95 -24.50
CA LYS A 164 -35.61 -7.57 -24.11
C LYS A 164 -35.92 -6.11 -24.44
N GLY A 165 -35.05 -5.38 -25.13
CA GLY A 165 -35.24 -3.99 -25.51
C GLY A 165 -35.06 -2.96 -24.39
N ILE A 166 -34.52 -3.36 -23.24
CA ILE A 166 -34.30 -2.45 -22.11
C ILE A 166 -33.16 -1.45 -22.47
N SER A 167 -33.41 -0.17 -22.19
CA SER A 167 -32.45 0.90 -22.50
C SER A 167 -31.11 0.71 -21.76
N LEU A 168 -30.01 1.13 -22.38
CA LEU A 168 -28.65 1.05 -21.77
C LEU A 168 -28.58 1.71 -20.38
N ARG A 169 -29.32 2.80 -20.17
CA ARG A 169 -29.37 3.50 -18.87
C ARG A 169 -30.05 2.64 -17.80
N ASN A 170 -31.14 1.98 -18.16
CA ASN A 170 -31.88 1.09 -17.25
C ASN A 170 -31.07 -0.19 -16.95
N VAL A 171 -30.41 -0.78 -17.96
CA VAL A 171 -29.53 -1.92 -17.75
C VAL A 171 -28.37 -1.54 -16.82
N LYS A 172 -27.78 -0.34 -16.99
CA LYS A 172 -26.77 0.16 -16.05
C LYS A 172 -27.32 0.29 -14.62
N ALA A 173 -28.52 0.81 -14.44
CA ALA A 173 -29.14 0.95 -13.12
C ALA A 173 -29.37 -0.41 -12.45
N ILE A 174 -29.74 -1.44 -13.22
CA ILE A 174 -30.02 -2.79 -12.72
C ILE A 174 -28.74 -3.59 -12.43
N THR A 175 -27.70 -3.47 -13.29
CA THR A 175 -26.51 -4.35 -13.25
C THR A 175 -25.25 -3.67 -12.71
N GLY A 176 -25.23 -2.34 -12.63
CA GLY A 176 -24.04 -1.54 -12.29
C GLY A 176 -23.00 -1.46 -13.41
N THR A 177 -23.20 -2.13 -14.54
CA THR A 177 -22.24 -2.22 -15.62
C THR A 177 -22.10 -0.88 -16.35
N SER A 178 -20.85 -0.48 -16.68
CA SER A 178 -20.59 0.81 -17.33
C SER A 178 -21.26 0.93 -18.70
N LEU A 179 -21.72 2.14 -19.06
CA LEU A 179 -22.33 2.40 -20.37
C LEU A 179 -21.42 2.03 -21.55
N GLY A 180 -20.11 2.27 -21.43
CA GLY A 180 -19.14 1.89 -22.46
C GLY A 180 -19.06 0.36 -22.67
N THR A 181 -19.17 -0.41 -21.60
CA THR A 181 -19.28 -1.88 -21.68
C THR A 181 -20.59 -2.31 -22.32
N LEU A 182 -21.71 -1.75 -21.86
CA LEU A 182 -23.04 -2.06 -22.39
C LEU A 182 -23.14 -1.71 -23.89
N GLN A 183 -22.54 -0.62 -24.33
CA GLN A 183 -22.50 -0.24 -25.74
C GLN A 183 -21.72 -1.24 -26.59
N ARG A 184 -20.63 -1.82 -26.07
CA ARG A 184 -19.90 -2.91 -26.73
C ARG A 184 -20.71 -4.21 -26.78
N LEU A 185 -21.51 -4.49 -25.75
CA LEU A 185 -22.35 -5.68 -25.69
C LEU A 185 -23.52 -5.63 -26.69
N LYS A 186 -23.90 -4.45 -27.17
CA LYS A 186 -24.94 -4.29 -28.21
C LYS A 186 -24.67 -5.09 -29.48
N ARG A 187 -23.40 -5.39 -29.78
CA ARG A 187 -23.02 -6.23 -30.93
C ARG A 187 -23.42 -7.70 -30.80
N PHE A 188 -23.82 -8.15 -29.61
CA PHE A 188 -24.27 -9.52 -29.31
C PHE A 188 -25.78 -9.65 -29.19
N VAL A 189 -26.50 -8.56 -29.38
CA VAL A 189 -27.98 -8.49 -29.35
C VAL A 189 -28.53 -8.59 -30.75
#